data_e125e9aa6b3b32ee2398849d396d1e99
#
_entry.id   e125e9aa6b3b32ee2398849d396d1e99
#
_cell.length_a   1.000
_cell.length_b   1.000
_cell.length_c   1.000
_cell.angle_alpha   90.00
_cell.angle_beta   90.00
_cell.angle_gamma   90.00
#
_symmetry.space_group_name_H-M   'P 1'
#
loop_
_entity.id
_entity.type
_entity.pdbx_description
1 polymer ?
#
loop_
_entity_poly.entity_id
_entity_poly.type
_entity_poly.pdbx_seq_one_letter_code
_entity_poly.pdbx_strand_id
1 'polypeptide(L)'
;MKRAPLELSRLSLGTAPLAGLFTPVKDDESDALIKTALSEGINYFDTAPLYGHGSAETRLGRILKSVTEPFILETKVGRVLKKVEKADPVPWFPDADPHIQPEFDYSRDGILKSFEDSLERLGVSHIDIVLMHDCENHINEAINNAFPVLHTLKSQGVIKAIGVGLNFPDVALRIMEEVDLDIALIAGRYTLLDQSAQHELLSYAMERNVDITIGGVFNSGVLANPVKGATFEYLPASDEIIEKAQKIGAFLKERGIPLTAAALQFPLRHPAVTSVLTGSRSSRELLANIADFDREIPVEIWQELEDAKLIERLEA
;
A
#
# COMPACT_ATOMS: atom_id res chain seq x y z
N MET A 1 4.15 22.90 14.17
CA MET A 1 4.28 23.41 12.79
C MET A 1 3.34 22.61 11.92
N LYS A 2 2.46 23.24 11.16
CA LYS A 2 1.68 22.49 10.15
C LYS A 2 2.66 21.92 9.14
N ARG A 3 2.56 20.60 8.87
CA ARG A 3 3.32 19.91 7.84
C ARG A 3 3.01 20.54 6.47
N ALA A 4 4.02 20.72 5.63
CA ALA A 4 3.76 20.98 4.21
C ALA A 4 3.12 19.72 3.63
N PRO A 5 1.94 19.80 3.00
CA PRO A 5 1.28 18.64 2.44
C PRO A 5 2.21 18.01 1.37
N LEU A 6 2.33 16.68 1.41
CA LEU A 6 2.91 15.93 0.32
C LEU A 6 1.86 15.89 -0.80
N GLU A 7 2.24 16.32 -2.00
CA GLU A 7 1.34 16.28 -3.16
C GLU A 7 1.31 14.87 -3.76
N LEU A 8 0.66 13.95 -3.04
CA LEU A 8 0.49 12.57 -3.48
C LEU A 8 -0.47 12.49 -4.67
N SER A 9 -0.13 11.71 -5.71
CA SER A 9 -1.11 11.35 -6.72
C SER A 9 -2.25 10.54 -6.10
N ARG A 10 -3.49 10.78 -6.54
CA ARG A 10 -4.68 10.10 -5.99
C ARG A 10 -4.68 8.59 -6.28
N LEU A 11 -4.07 8.18 -7.40
CA LEU A 11 -3.71 6.79 -7.69
C LEU A 11 -2.21 6.66 -7.57
N SER A 12 -1.73 5.67 -6.83
CA SER A 12 -0.32 5.43 -6.57
C SER A 12 0.08 3.99 -6.89
N LEU A 13 1.38 3.75 -7.08
CA LEU A 13 1.91 2.46 -7.48
C LEU A 13 2.60 1.74 -6.33
N GLY A 14 2.02 0.60 -5.92
CA GLY A 14 2.65 -0.36 -5.02
C GLY A 14 3.52 -1.36 -5.77
N THR A 15 4.70 -1.62 -5.27
CA THR A 15 5.73 -2.38 -5.99
C THR A 15 5.87 -3.85 -5.57
N ALA A 16 5.05 -4.35 -4.63
CA ALA A 16 5.06 -5.77 -4.28
C ALA A 16 4.89 -6.70 -5.51
N PRO A 17 3.99 -6.41 -6.48
CA PRO A 17 3.90 -7.20 -7.70
C PRO A 17 5.15 -7.14 -8.59
N LEU A 18 5.91 -6.04 -8.56
CA LEU A 18 7.18 -5.93 -9.29
C LEU A 18 8.24 -6.90 -8.78
N ALA A 19 8.16 -7.29 -7.50
CA ALA A 19 9.01 -8.31 -6.92
C ALA A 19 8.59 -9.75 -7.26
N GLY A 20 7.56 -9.91 -8.10
CA GLY A 20 7.05 -11.23 -8.46
C GLY A 20 6.08 -11.81 -7.42
N LEU A 21 5.26 -10.97 -6.76
CA LEU A 21 4.23 -11.46 -5.82
C LEU A 21 3.33 -12.48 -6.53
N PHE A 22 3.36 -13.74 -6.08
CA PHE A 22 2.71 -14.93 -6.62
C PHE A 22 3.15 -15.35 -8.04
N THR A 23 3.66 -14.46 -8.86
CA THR A 23 4.00 -14.74 -10.26
C THR A 23 5.23 -13.93 -10.65
N PRO A 24 6.27 -14.58 -11.21
CA PRO A 24 7.46 -13.89 -11.68
C PRO A 24 7.16 -12.75 -12.66
N VAL A 25 7.88 -11.64 -12.51
CA VAL A 25 7.83 -10.48 -13.41
C VAL A 25 9.22 -10.24 -13.97
N LYS A 26 9.30 -10.10 -15.29
CA LYS A 26 10.58 -9.81 -15.95
C LYS A 26 11.01 -8.37 -15.72
N ASP A 27 12.30 -8.15 -15.77
CA ASP A 27 12.89 -6.84 -15.54
C ASP A 27 12.45 -5.79 -16.57
N ASP A 28 12.33 -6.17 -17.84
CA ASP A 28 11.86 -5.29 -18.91
C ASP A 28 10.37 -4.90 -18.74
N GLU A 29 9.53 -5.82 -18.26
CA GLU A 29 8.13 -5.56 -17.92
C GLU A 29 8.03 -4.60 -16.72
N SER A 30 8.85 -4.83 -15.69
CA SER A 30 8.96 -3.95 -14.52
C SER A 30 9.38 -2.54 -14.91
N ASP A 31 10.43 -2.40 -15.76
CA ASP A 31 10.90 -1.11 -16.24
C ASP A 31 9.84 -0.37 -17.07
N ALA A 32 9.15 -1.10 -17.96
CA ALA A 32 8.07 -0.53 -18.76
C ALA A 32 6.93 -0.03 -17.88
N LEU A 33 6.55 -0.79 -16.86
CA LEU A 33 5.47 -0.43 -15.94
C LEU A 33 5.79 0.84 -15.15
N ILE A 34 7.00 0.97 -14.58
CA ILE A 34 7.40 2.16 -13.83
C ILE A 34 7.42 3.40 -14.74
N LYS A 35 7.96 3.27 -15.97
CA LYS A 35 7.95 4.35 -16.96
C LYS A 35 6.53 4.75 -17.36
N THR A 36 5.62 3.77 -17.51
CA THR A 36 4.21 4.05 -17.78
C THR A 36 3.58 4.80 -16.62
N ALA A 37 3.81 4.39 -15.37
CA ALA A 37 3.29 5.09 -14.21
C ALA A 37 3.70 6.57 -14.19
N LEU A 38 4.97 6.86 -14.42
CA LEU A 38 5.49 8.23 -14.50
C LEU A 38 4.85 9.02 -15.63
N SER A 39 4.71 8.44 -16.86
CA SER A 39 4.11 9.11 -18.00
C SER A 39 2.62 9.41 -17.83
N GLU A 40 1.91 8.62 -17.01
CA GLU A 40 0.50 8.81 -16.67
C GLU A 40 0.30 9.71 -15.44
N GLY A 41 1.36 10.34 -14.92
CA GLY A 41 1.27 11.29 -13.82
C GLY A 41 1.20 10.68 -12.42
N ILE A 42 1.45 9.37 -12.29
CA ILE A 42 1.62 8.75 -10.97
C ILE A 42 2.97 9.19 -10.43
N ASN A 43 2.95 9.95 -9.34
CA ASN A 43 4.15 10.47 -8.69
C ASN A 43 4.47 9.82 -7.35
N TYR A 44 3.61 8.93 -6.85
CA TYR A 44 3.78 8.30 -5.55
C TYR A 44 4.00 6.78 -5.70
N PHE A 45 5.16 6.32 -5.20
CA PHE A 45 5.65 4.96 -5.29
C PHE A 45 5.88 4.37 -3.91
N ASP A 46 5.22 3.25 -3.61
CA ASP A 46 5.39 2.48 -2.38
C ASP A 46 6.22 1.22 -2.63
N THR A 47 7.20 1.00 -1.77
CA THR A 47 8.02 -0.21 -1.76
C THR A 47 8.30 -0.68 -0.33
N ALA A 48 9.04 -1.78 -0.18
CA ALA A 48 9.52 -2.28 1.12
C ALA A 48 10.69 -3.25 0.97
N PRO A 49 11.56 -3.37 1.98
CA PRO A 49 12.57 -4.44 2.04
C PRO A 49 11.97 -5.85 1.94
N LEU A 50 10.78 -6.06 2.52
CA LEU A 50 10.08 -7.34 2.46
C LEU A 50 9.74 -7.78 1.03
N TYR A 51 9.45 -6.84 0.12
CA TYR A 51 8.95 -7.16 -1.21
C TYR A 51 10.03 -7.79 -2.07
N GLY A 52 9.92 -9.12 -2.23
CA GLY A 52 10.91 -9.94 -2.91
C GLY A 52 12.30 -9.85 -2.28
N HIS A 53 12.36 -9.65 -0.95
CA HIS A 53 13.57 -9.51 -0.15
C HIS A 53 14.57 -8.50 -0.76
N GLY A 54 14.03 -7.29 -1.05
CA GLY A 54 14.77 -6.15 -1.60
C GLY A 54 14.75 -6.04 -3.14
N SER A 55 14.22 -7.02 -3.86
CA SER A 55 14.18 -6.96 -5.33
C SER A 55 13.24 -5.88 -5.86
N ALA A 56 12.12 -5.59 -5.16
CA ALA A 56 11.23 -4.48 -5.53
C ALA A 56 11.95 -3.13 -5.48
N GLU A 57 12.69 -2.88 -4.39
CA GLU A 57 13.48 -1.64 -4.25
C GLU A 57 14.54 -1.52 -5.33
N THR A 58 15.27 -2.60 -5.61
CA THR A 58 16.29 -2.62 -6.66
C THR A 58 15.69 -2.34 -8.05
N ARG A 59 14.55 -2.95 -8.38
CA ARG A 59 13.84 -2.75 -9.65
C ARG A 59 13.32 -1.32 -9.78
N LEU A 60 12.66 -0.81 -8.73
CA LEU A 60 12.16 0.56 -8.71
C LEU A 60 13.30 1.57 -8.86
N GLY A 61 14.36 1.44 -8.07
CA GLY A 61 15.51 2.33 -8.09
C GLY A 61 16.25 2.36 -9.41
N ARG A 62 16.28 1.24 -10.15
CA ARG A 62 16.89 1.18 -11.47
C ARG A 62 16.35 2.25 -12.42
N ILE A 63 15.07 2.57 -12.33
CA ILE A 63 14.43 3.60 -13.12
C ILE A 63 14.46 4.96 -12.43
N LEU A 64 14.05 5.03 -11.15
CA LEU A 64 13.89 6.31 -10.44
C LEU A 64 15.18 7.11 -10.31
N LYS A 65 16.34 6.46 -10.21
CA LYS A 65 17.66 7.15 -10.16
C LYS A 65 17.96 8.04 -11.36
N SER A 66 17.27 7.83 -12.49
CA SER A 66 17.42 8.62 -13.73
C SER A 66 16.24 9.55 -14.01
N VAL A 67 15.22 9.54 -13.16
CA VAL A 67 14.04 10.41 -13.28
C VAL A 67 14.39 11.80 -12.76
N THR A 68 14.03 12.81 -13.52
CA THR A 68 14.24 14.24 -13.18
C THR A 68 12.94 14.92 -12.71
N GLU A 69 11.80 14.36 -13.07
CA GLU A 69 10.49 14.81 -12.65
C GLU A 69 10.31 14.54 -11.15
N PRO A 70 9.63 15.42 -10.41
CA PRO A 70 9.35 15.20 -8.99
C PRO A 70 8.53 13.93 -8.76
N PHE A 71 8.99 13.08 -7.86
CA PHE A 71 8.24 11.94 -7.36
C PHE A 71 8.32 11.86 -5.84
N ILE A 72 7.43 11.09 -5.24
CA ILE A 72 7.41 10.78 -3.82
C ILE A 72 7.68 9.30 -3.66
N LEU A 73 8.72 9.00 -2.90
CA LEU A 73 9.19 7.64 -2.65
C LEU A 73 8.94 7.26 -1.20
N GLU A 74 8.17 6.18 -1.04
CA GLU A 74 7.89 5.56 0.26
C GLU A 74 8.57 4.20 0.35
N THR A 75 9.23 3.94 1.47
CA THR A 75 9.66 2.60 1.85
C THR A 75 9.33 2.32 3.31
N LYS A 76 9.65 1.12 3.76
CA LYS A 76 9.27 0.66 5.09
C LYS A 76 10.50 0.18 5.87
N VAL A 77 10.41 0.27 7.19
CA VAL A 77 11.44 -0.19 8.14
C VAL A 77 10.85 -1.12 9.21
N GLY A 78 11.70 -1.67 10.06
CA GLY A 78 11.33 -2.65 11.07
C GLY A 78 11.75 -4.08 10.70
N ARG A 79 12.13 -4.28 9.44
CA ARG A 79 12.76 -5.53 8.98
C ARG A 79 14.13 -5.25 8.37
N VAL A 80 15.14 -6.00 8.83
CA VAL A 80 16.48 -6.01 8.26
C VAL A 80 16.66 -7.28 7.43
N LEU A 81 17.14 -7.15 6.21
CA LEU A 81 17.45 -8.30 5.35
C LEU A 81 18.80 -8.89 5.75
N LYS A 82 18.81 -10.16 6.13
CA LYS A 82 20.03 -10.87 6.52
C LYS A 82 20.31 -12.02 5.59
N LYS A 83 21.61 -12.20 5.29
CA LYS A 83 22.08 -13.37 4.56
C LYS A 83 22.10 -14.57 5.49
N VAL A 84 21.50 -15.69 5.06
CA VAL A 84 21.45 -16.95 5.78
C VAL A 84 22.17 -18.05 5.01
N GLU A 85 22.81 -18.97 5.74
CA GLU A 85 23.52 -20.09 5.11
C GLU A 85 22.55 -21.11 4.52
N LYS A 86 21.49 -21.41 5.26
CA LYS A 86 20.44 -22.34 4.82
C LYS A 86 19.37 -21.57 4.08
N ALA A 87 19.12 -21.97 2.81
CA ALA A 87 18.03 -21.42 2.03
C ALA A 87 16.67 -21.72 2.71
N ASP A 88 15.81 -20.68 2.78
CA ASP A 88 14.43 -20.84 3.22
C ASP A 88 13.50 -20.33 2.12
N PRO A 89 12.54 -21.16 1.64
CA PRO A 89 11.63 -20.77 0.56
C PRO A 89 10.86 -19.49 0.88
N VAL A 90 10.65 -18.65 -0.15
CA VAL A 90 9.88 -17.41 -0.07
C VAL A 90 8.57 -17.60 -0.85
N PRO A 91 7.51 -18.17 -0.23
CA PRO A 91 6.32 -18.67 -0.95
C PRO A 91 5.60 -17.58 -1.76
N TRP A 92 5.59 -16.35 -1.27
CA TRP A 92 4.89 -15.24 -1.95
C TRP A 92 5.74 -14.56 -3.03
N PHE A 93 7.07 -14.74 -2.99
CA PHE A 93 8.00 -14.16 -3.94
C PHE A 93 8.93 -15.25 -4.48
N PRO A 94 8.47 -16.05 -5.44
CA PRO A 94 9.21 -17.23 -5.90
C PRO A 94 10.57 -16.92 -6.55
N ASP A 95 10.77 -15.68 -7.01
CA ASP A 95 12.04 -15.22 -7.60
C ASP A 95 12.99 -14.60 -6.56
N ALA A 96 12.57 -14.45 -5.30
CA ALA A 96 13.42 -13.89 -4.26
C ALA A 96 14.56 -14.86 -3.91
N ASP A 97 15.73 -14.31 -3.58
CA ASP A 97 16.87 -15.12 -3.12
C ASP A 97 16.53 -15.78 -1.78
N PRO A 98 16.42 -17.13 -1.72
CA PRO A 98 16.07 -17.83 -0.50
C PRO A 98 17.15 -17.76 0.58
N HIS A 99 18.35 -17.27 0.25
CA HIS A 99 19.44 -17.00 1.20
C HIS A 99 19.38 -15.59 1.80
N ILE A 100 18.39 -14.77 1.44
CA ILE A 100 18.14 -13.46 2.04
C ILE A 100 16.80 -13.54 2.79
N GLN A 101 16.86 -13.34 4.11
CA GLN A 101 15.68 -13.46 4.96
C GLN A 101 15.42 -12.17 5.75
N PRO A 102 14.16 -11.70 5.85
CA PRO A 102 13.80 -10.55 6.66
C PRO A 102 13.71 -10.94 8.13
N GLU A 103 14.36 -10.20 9.00
CA GLU A 103 14.22 -10.31 10.45
C GLU A 103 13.69 -9.02 11.04
N PHE A 104 12.79 -9.10 12.00
CA PHE A 104 12.32 -7.93 12.74
C PHE A 104 13.44 -7.37 13.64
N ASP A 105 13.68 -6.07 13.50
CA ASP A 105 14.61 -5.33 14.36
C ASP A 105 14.11 -3.89 14.54
N TYR A 106 13.45 -3.65 15.68
CA TYR A 106 12.93 -2.34 16.07
C TYR A 106 13.92 -1.55 16.94
N SER A 107 15.15 -2.04 17.11
CA SER A 107 16.20 -1.27 17.77
C SER A 107 16.58 -0.04 16.93
N ARG A 108 17.20 0.94 17.59
CA ARG A 108 17.74 2.11 16.88
C ARG A 108 18.62 1.73 15.69
N ASP A 109 19.54 0.80 15.93
CA ASP A 109 20.51 0.40 14.91
C ASP A 109 19.86 -0.43 13.79
N GLY A 110 18.85 -1.26 14.13
CA GLY A 110 18.04 -1.99 13.16
C GLY A 110 17.25 -1.07 12.23
N ILE A 111 16.61 -0.02 12.78
CA ILE A 111 15.86 0.96 11.98
C ILE A 111 16.80 1.74 11.04
N LEU A 112 17.93 2.23 11.54
CA LEU A 112 18.90 2.94 10.72
C LEU A 112 19.47 2.05 9.62
N LYS A 113 19.83 0.80 9.97
CA LYS A 113 20.32 -0.16 8.99
C LYS A 113 19.28 -0.48 7.91
N SER A 114 18.03 -0.73 8.30
CA SER A 114 16.95 -0.98 7.35
C SER A 114 16.78 0.18 6.37
N PHE A 115 16.82 1.43 6.86
CA PHE A 115 16.73 2.64 6.06
C PHE A 115 17.92 2.84 5.12
N GLU A 116 19.14 2.68 5.62
CA GLU A 116 20.38 2.82 4.84
C GLU A 116 20.48 1.74 3.76
N ASP A 117 20.18 0.49 4.08
CA ASP A 117 20.15 -0.62 3.12
C ASP A 117 19.09 -0.38 2.02
N SER A 118 17.94 0.25 2.35
CA SER A 118 16.92 0.63 1.36
C SER A 118 17.40 1.72 0.42
N LEU A 119 18.10 2.75 0.94
CA LEU A 119 18.75 3.78 0.09
C LEU A 119 19.75 3.16 -0.88
N GLU A 120 20.57 2.19 -0.40
CA GLU A 120 21.55 1.49 -1.23
C GLU A 120 20.86 0.67 -2.34
N ARG A 121 19.82 -0.12 -2.02
CA ARG A 121 19.10 -0.93 -3.01
C ARG A 121 18.36 -0.08 -4.04
N LEU A 122 17.75 1.00 -3.60
CA LEU A 122 17.09 1.97 -4.47
C LEU A 122 18.08 2.78 -5.31
N GLY A 123 19.28 2.99 -4.82
CA GLY A 123 20.31 3.78 -5.51
C GLY A 123 19.92 5.25 -5.68
N VAL A 124 19.10 5.78 -4.79
CA VAL A 124 18.63 7.17 -4.75
C VAL A 124 19.27 7.93 -3.58
N SER A 125 19.23 9.26 -3.64
CA SER A 125 19.80 10.10 -2.59
C SER A 125 18.84 10.42 -1.45
N HIS A 126 17.54 10.13 -1.62
CA HIS A 126 16.50 10.44 -0.63
C HIS A 126 15.33 9.46 -0.71
N ILE A 127 14.66 9.32 0.40
CA ILE A 127 13.34 8.69 0.56
C ILE A 127 12.47 9.72 1.27
N ASP A 128 11.25 9.92 0.78
CA ASP A 128 10.36 10.97 1.30
C ASP A 128 9.56 10.49 2.52
N ILE A 129 9.04 9.26 2.45
CA ILE A 129 8.16 8.69 3.46
C ILE A 129 8.74 7.37 3.97
N VAL A 130 8.79 7.22 5.29
CA VAL A 130 9.21 5.96 5.92
C VAL A 130 8.12 5.46 6.84
N LEU A 131 7.62 4.25 6.54
CA LEU A 131 6.59 3.59 7.34
C LEU A 131 7.18 2.49 8.22
N MET A 132 6.61 2.36 9.43
CA MET A 132 6.79 1.16 10.24
C MET A 132 5.97 0.01 9.65
N HIS A 133 6.61 -1.12 9.31
CA HIS A 133 5.99 -2.22 8.57
C HIS A 133 5.54 -3.35 9.48
N ASP A 134 4.23 -3.70 9.41
CA ASP A 134 3.61 -4.87 10.07
C ASP A 134 4.11 -5.06 11.51
N CYS A 135 3.96 -4.03 12.34
CA CYS A 135 4.46 -4.02 13.71
C CYS A 135 3.41 -4.47 14.75
N GLU A 136 2.32 -5.11 14.34
CA GLU A 136 1.21 -5.52 15.18
C GLU A 136 1.61 -6.40 16.37
N ASN A 137 2.63 -7.23 16.20
CA ASN A 137 3.16 -8.07 17.28
C ASN A 137 4.29 -7.41 18.10
N HIS A 138 4.67 -6.17 17.73
CA HIS A 138 5.82 -5.43 18.29
C HIS A 138 5.48 -3.96 18.56
N ILE A 139 4.20 -3.64 18.84
CA ILE A 139 3.71 -2.26 18.96
C ILE A 139 4.51 -1.45 19.98
N ASN A 140 4.77 -2.01 21.15
CA ASN A 140 5.50 -1.29 22.21
C ASN A 140 6.97 -1.03 21.82
N GLU A 141 7.62 -1.96 21.14
CA GLU A 141 9.00 -1.81 20.64
C GLU A 141 9.03 -0.76 19.52
N ALA A 142 8.05 -0.80 18.63
CA ALA A 142 7.91 0.21 17.57
C ALA A 142 7.74 1.62 18.18
N ILE A 143 6.81 1.80 19.12
CA ILE A 143 6.52 3.10 19.74
C ILE A 143 7.73 3.60 20.52
N ASN A 144 8.32 2.76 21.40
CA ASN A 144 9.33 3.22 22.34
C ASN A 144 10.75 3.32 21.74
N ASN A 145 11.09 2.51 20.73
CA ASN A 145 12.45 2.43 20.22
C ASN A 145 12.55 2.95 18.78
N ALA A 146 11.64 2.54 17.88
CA ALA A 146 11.77 2.79 16.46
C ALA A 146 11.25 4.18 16.05
N PHE A 147 10.05 4.59 16.48
CA PHE A 147 9.51 5.90 16.13
C PHE A 147 10.38 7.09 16.60
N PRO A 148 11.04 7.08 17.77
CA PRO A 148 11.99 8.13 18.13
C PRO A 148 13.13 8.31 17.12
N VAL A 149 13.58 7.22 16.46
CA VAL A 149 14.58 7.29 15.40
C VAL A 149 14.01 7.96 14.16
N LEU A 150 12.81 7.56 13.74
CA LEU A 150 12.14 8.16 12.57
C LEU A 150 11.85 9.65 12.80
N HIS A 151 11.40 10.04 14.00
CA HIS A 151 11.24 11.46 14.37
C HIS A 151 12.55 12.24 14.29
N THR A 152 13.66 11.61 14.69
CA THR A 152 14.99 12.23 14.57
C THR A 152 15.36 12.44 13.11
N LEU A 153 15.21 11.45 12.24
CA LEU A 153 15.47 11.56 10.80
C LEU A 153 14.60 12.65 10.16
N LYS A 154 13.32 12.71 10.52
CA LYS A 154 12.41 13.76 10.05
C LYS A 154 12.83 15.14 10.53
N SER A 155 13.17 15.30 11.81
CA SER A 155 13.61 16.60 12.37
C SER A 155 14.91 17.12 11.73
N GLN A 156 15.75 16.21 11.27
CA GLN A 156 17.00 16.52 10.54
C GLN A 156 16.76 16.80 9.05
N GLY A 157 15.53 16.61 8.55
CA GLY A 157 15.19 16.79 7.14
C GLY A 157 15.70 15.66 6.23
N VAL A 158 16.10 14.51 6.80
CA VAL A 158 16.52 13.33 6.03
C VAL A 158 15.33 12.68 5.35
N ILE A 159 14.18 12.65 6.03
CA ILE A 159 12.88 12.20 5.50
C ILE A 159 11.83 13.29 5.72
N LYS A 160 10.75 13.27 4.93
CA LYS A 160 9.69 14.29 5.00
C LYS A 160 8.52 13.87 5.88
N ALA A 161 8.18 12.57 5.87
CA ALA A 161 7.04 12.03 6.59
C ALA A 161 7.33 10.66 7.20
N ILE A 162 6.64 10.37 8.29
CA ILE A 162 6.70 9.09 8.99
C ILE A 162 5.29 8.53 9.20
N GLY A 163 5.18 7.21 9.22
CA GLY A 163 3.90 6.57 9.41
C GLY A 163 3.96 5.09 9.70
N VAL A 164 2.84 4.43 9.45
CA VAL A 164 2.67 2.98 9.56
C VAL A 164 2.16 2.38 8.27
N GLY A 165 2.56 1.13 7.96
CA GLY A 165 1.98 0.31 6.89
C GLY A 165 1.47 -0.99 7.50
N LEU A 166 0.13 -1.15 7.61
CA LEU A 166 -0.53 -2.18 8.39
C LEU A 166 -1.79 -2.71 7.71
N ASN A 167 -2.22 -3.90 8.13
CA ASN A 167 -3.51 -4.51 7.78
C ASN A 167 -4.51 -4.49 8.96
N PHE A 168 -4.19 -3.81 10.07
CA PHE A 168 -4.95 -3.81 11.31
C PHE A 168 -5.30 -2.38 11.71
N PRO A 169 -6.55 -1.92 11.47
CA PRO A 169 -6.97 -0.55 11.78
C PRO A 169 -6.84 -0.19 13.26
N ASP A 170 -7.16 -1.10 14.15
CA ASP A 170 -7.04 -0.95 15.61
C ASP A 170 -5.60 -0.73 16.08
N VAL A 171 -4.65 -1.44 15.45
CA VAL A 171 -3.21 -1.24 15.71
C VAL A 171 -2.75 0.13 15.21
N ALA A 172 -3.19 0.53 14.01
CA ALA A 172 -2.87 1.84 13.47
C ALA A 172 -3.43 2.96 14.36
N LEU A 173 -4.69 2.83 14.82
CA LEU A 173 -5.33 3.76 15.73
C LEU A 173 -4.53 3.88 17.04
N ARG A 174 -4.20 2.77 17.67
CA ARG A 174 -3.39 2.76 18.90
C ARG A 174 -2.05 3.47 18.72
N ILE A 175 -1.36 3.25 17.60
CA ILE A 175 -0.09 3.92 17.34
C ILE A 175 -0.32 5.43 17.14
N MET A 176 -1.37 5.85 16.41
CA MET A 176 -1.71 7.26 16.23
C MET A 176 -2.06 7.98 17.53
N GLU A 177 -2.58 7.29 18.53
CA GLU A 177 -2.86 7.86 19.86
C GLU A 177 -1.57 8.22 20.60
N GLU A 178 -0.51 7.43 20.42
CA GLU A 178 0.75 7.57 21.16
C GLU A 178 1.87 8.25 20.35
N VAL A 179 1.77 8.26 19.01
CA VAL A 179 2.81 8.77 18.10
C VAL A 179 2.23 9.80 17.15
N ASP A 180 2.95 10.87 16.92
CA ASP A 180 2.59 11.91 15.95
C ASP A 180 3.00 11.45 14.54
N LEU A 181 2.05 10.83 13.83
CA LEU A 181 2.22 10.33 12.48
C LEU A 181 1.83 11.38 11.44
N ASP A 182 2.40 11.27 10.24
CA ASP A 182 2.03 12.09 9.09
C ASP A 182 1.10 11.34 8.13
N ILE A 183 1.27 10.03 8.02
CA ILE A 183 0.55 9.19 7.06
C ILE A 183 0.36 7.78 7.62
N ALA A 184 -0.70 7.09 7.19
CA ALA A 184 -0.84 5.65 7.42
C ALA A 184 -1.31 4.97 6.14
N LEU A 185 -0.65 3.88 5.78
CA LEU A 185 -1.05 2.96 4.74
C LEU A 185 -1.81 1.81 5.38
N ILE A 186 -3.09 1.68 5.01
CA ILE A 186 -3.98 0.62 5.51
C ILE A 186 -4.38 -0.26 4.33
N ALA A 187 -4.03 -1.54 4.42
CA ALA A 187 -4.25 -2.47 3.31
C ALA A 187 -5.47 -3.36 3.54
N GLY A 188 -6.41 -3.33 2.58
CA GLY A 188 -7.52 -4.26 2.50
C GLY A 188 -8.66 -4.04 3.51
N ARG A 189 -8.66 -2.95 4.30
CA ARG A 189 -9.62 -2.68 5.38
C ARG A 189 -10.53 -1.48 5.15
N TYR A 190 -10.45 -0.86 3.97
CA TYR A 190 -11.45 0.11 3.49
C TYR A 190 -11.68 -0.10 2.00
N THR A 191 -12.46 -1.13 1.70
CA THR A 191 -12.74 -1.64 0.36
C THR A 191 -14.24 -1.93 0.22
N LEU A 192 -14.70 -2.34 -0.96
CA LEU A 192 -16.09 -2.79 -1.17
C LEU A 192 -16.48 -4.01 -0.30
N LEU A 193 -15.51 -4.81 0.16
CA LEU A 193 -15.75 -6.01 0.96
C LEU A 193 -15.55 -5.81 2.46
N ASP A 194 -14.65 -4.92 2.83
CA ASP A 194 -14.26 -4.68 4.23
C ASP A 194 -14.17 -3.18 4.47
N GLN A 195 -15.00 -2.64 5.36
CA GLN A 195 -15.04 -1.24 5.73
C GLN A 195 -14.58 -1.00 7.19
N SER A 196 -13.89 -1.97 7.79
CA SER A 196 -13.51 -1.92 9.22
C SER A 196 -12.67 -0.71 9.61
N ALA A 197 -11.88 -0.13 8.70
CA ALA A 197 -11.11 1.07 8.98
C ALA A 197 -11.99 2.33 9.13
N GLN A 198 -13.24 2.32 8.63
CA GLN A 198 -14.14 3.47 8.66
C GLN A 198 -14.56 3.86 10.08
N HIS A 199 -14.81 2.87 10.95
CA HIS A 199 -15.51 3.07 12.21
C HIS A 199 -14.81 4.01 13.19
N GLU A 200 -13.51 3.95 13.31
CA GLU A 200 -12.78 4.80 14.25
C GLU A 200 -11.55 5.42 13.59
N LEU A 201 -10.76 4.61 12.86
CA LEU A 201 -9.46 5.03 12.36
C LEU A 201 -9.53 6.23 11.41
N LEU A 202 -10.44 6.20 10.41
CA LEU A 202 -10.47 7.25 9.39
C LEU A 202 -10.90 8.59 9.98
N SER A 203 -11.89 8.60 10.89
CA SER A 203 -12.33 9.81 11.58
C SER A 203 -11.23 10.36 12.49
N TYR A 204 -10.54 9.48 13.25
CA TYR A 204 -9.43 9.88 14.09
C TYR A 204 -8.25 10.43 13.29
N ALA A 205 -7.93 9.82 12.14
CA ALA A 205 -6.90 10.32 11.24
C ALA A 205 -7.21 11.74 10.73
N MET A 206 -8.47 12.04 10.40
CA MET A 206 -8.90 13.40 10.05
C MET A 206 -8.67 14.41 11.18
N GLU A 207 -9.07 14.06 12.40
CA GLU A 207 -8.89 14.92 13.58
C GLU A 207 -7.40 15.22 13.84
N ARG A 208 -6.55 14.23 13.60
CA ARG A 208 -5.10 14.32 13.79
C ARG A 208 -4.35 14.90 12.58
N ASN A 209 -5.04 15.12 11.44
CA ASN A 209 -4.44 15.52 10.17
C ASN A 209 -3.39 14.51 9.67
N VAL A 210 -3.69 13.23 9.80
CA VAL A 210 -2.89 12.12 9.25
C VAL A 210 -3.47 11.74 7.90
N ASP A 211 -2.63 11.74 6.86
CA ASP A 211 -3.04 11.28 5.52
C ASP A 211 -3.25 9.77 5.52
N ILE A 212 -4.29 9.30 4.86
CA ILE A 212 -4.53 7.86 4.70
C ILE A 212 -4.31 7.44 3.25
N THR A 213 -3.48 6.45 3.06
CA THR A 213 -3.35 5.69 1.81
C THR A 213 -4.02 4.33 1.97
N ILE A 214 -4.93 3.98 1.08
CA ILE A 214 -5.58 2.66 1.09
C ILE A 214 -4.93 1.76 0.05
N GLY A 215 -4.28 0.71 0.53
CA GLY A 215 -3.75 -0.39 -0.30
C GLY A 215 -4.71 -1.58 -0.36
N GLY A 216 -4.39 -2.55 -1.23
CA GLY A 216 -5.12 -3.82 -1.29
C GLY A 216 -6.59 -3.68 -1.71
N VAL A 217 -6.93 -2.67 -2.50
CA VAL A 217 -8.32 -2.33 -2.90
C VAL A 217 -9.05 -3.43 -3.66
N PHE A 218 -8.32 -4.35 -4.27
CA PHE A 218 -8.89 -5.54 -4.91
C PHE A 218 -9.00 -6.76 -3.97
N ASN A 219 -8.67 -6.61 -2.69
CA ASN A 219 -8.66 -7.67 -1.67
C ASN A 219 -7.99 -8.96 -2.21
N SER A 220 -6.70 -8.85 -2.55
CA SER A 220 -5.87 -9.93 -3.13
C SER A 220 -6.38 -10.49 -4.46
N GLY A 221 -7.29 -9.78 -5.15
CA GLY A 221 -7.76 -10.11 -6.48
C GLY A 221 -9.22 -10.52 -6.58
N VAL A 222 -9.91 -10.84 -5.49
CA VAL A 222 -11.33 -11.25 -5.55
C VAL A 222 -12.23 -10.17 -6.15
N LEU A 223 -11.95 -8.88 -5.92
CA LEU A 223 -12.70 -7.77 -6.54
C LEU A 223 -12.31 -7.51 -8.00
N ALA A 224 -11.16 -8.02 -8.45
CA ALA A 224 -10.81 -7.98 -9.86
C ALA A 224 -11.49 -9.11 -10.65
N ASN A 225 -11.63 -10.31 -10.04
CA ASN A 225 -12.27 -11.46 -10.67
C ASN A 225 -12.89 -12.38 -9.60
N PRO A 226 -14.17 -12.19 -9.22
CA PRO A 226 -14.84 -12.95 -8.17
C PRO A 226 -15.29 -14.33 -8.62
N VAL A 227 -14.32 -15.26 -8.80
CA VAL A 227 -14.57 -16.65 -9.21
C VAL A 227 -14.05 -17.62 -8.15
N LYS A 228 -14.49 -18.87 -8.22
CA LYS A 228 -13.94 -19.94 -7.37
C LYS A 228 -12.43 -20.03 -7.54
N GLY A 229 -11.70 -20.03 -6.42
CA GLY A 229 -10.24 -20.01 -6.39
C GLY A 229 -9.63 -18.60 -6.37
N ALA A 230 -10.46 -17.54 -6.40
CA ALA A 230 -9.96 -16.19 -6.10
C ALA A 230 -9.39 -16.11 -4.69
N THR A 231 -8.51 -15.14 -4.45
CA THR A 231 -7.85 -14.94 -3.17
C THR A 231 -8.38 -13.73 -2.42
N PHE A 232 -8.49 -13.85 -1.10
CA PHE A 232 -8.78 -12.79 -0.14
C PHE A 232 -7.76 -12.89 1.00
N GLU A 233 -7.15 -11.77 1.40
CA GLU A 233 -6.08 -11.75 2.40
C GLU A 233 -4.95 -12.77 2.12
N TYR A 234 -4.55 -12.89 0.86
CA TYR A 234 -3.51 -13.81 0.37
C TYR A 234 -3.86 -15.30 0.52
N LEU A 235 -5.05 -15.65 0.99
CA LEU A 235 -5.57 -17.01 1.15
C LEU A 235 -6.72 -17.28 0.15
N PRO A 236 -7.11 -18.53 -0.09
CA PRO A 236 -8.30 -18.81 -0.87
C PRO A 236 -9.53 -18.15 -0.25
N ALA A 237 -10.26 -17.36 -1.04
CA ALA A 237 -11.47 -16.68 -0.59
C ALA A 237 -12.58 -17.70 -0.27
N SER A 238 -13.33 -17.46 0.80
CA SER A 238 -14.52 -18.26 1.12
C SER A 238 -15.64 -18.05 0.07
N ASP A 239 -16.54 -19.01 -0.05
CA ASP A 239 -17.69 -18.89 -0.96
C ASP A 239 -18.54 -17.64 -0.61
N GLU A 240 -18.69 -17.29 0.67
CA GLU A 240 -19.39 -16.09 1.14
C GLU A 240 -18.77 -14.78 0.62
N ILE A 241 -17.45 -14.66 0.67
CA ILE A 241 -16.72 -13.49 0.14
C ILE A 241 -16.88 -13.40 -1.37
N ILE A 242 -16.77 -14.53 -2.07
CA ILE A 242 -16.97 -14.58 -3.53
C ILE A 242 -18.39 -14.16 -3.89
N GLU A 243 -19.41 -14.70 -3.20
CA GLU A 243 -20.81 -14.34 -3.42
C GLU A 243 -21.07 -12.85 -3.14
N LYS A 244 -20.51 -12.27 -2.07
CA LYS A 244 -20.63 -10.83 -1.78
C LYS A 244 -20.04 -10.02 -2.93
N ALA A 245 -18.84 -10.34 -3.39
CA ALA A 245 -18.20 -9.65 -4.51
C ALA A 245 -19.03 -9.79 -5.82
N GLN A 246 -19.59 -10.98 -6.09
CA GLN A 246 -20.44 -11.21 -7.25
C GLN A 246 -21.74 -10.40 -7.19
N LYS A 247 -22.39 -10.30 -6.02
CA LYS A 247 -23.59 -9.48 -5.81
C LYS A 247 -23.31 -8.01 -6.09
N ILE A 248 -22.21 -7.47 -5.55
CA ILE A 248 -21.78 -6.10 -5.83
C ILE A 248 -21.50 -5.92 -7.31
N GLY A 249 -20.75 -6.86 -7.92
CA GLY A 249 -20.43 -6.82 -9.34
C GLY A 249 -21.66 -6.88 -10.25
N ALA A 250 -22.66 -7.70 -9.93
CA ALA A 250 -23.91 -7.78 -10.68
C ALA A 250 -24.70 -6.46 -10.60
N PHE A 251 -24.82 -5.90 -9.39
CA PHE A 251 -25.47 -4.62 -9.16
C PHE A 251 -24.85 -3.48 -9.96
N LEU A 252 -23.51 -3.38 -9.96
CA LEU A 252 -22.75 -2.37 -10.71
C LEU A 252 -22.87 -2.59 -12.22
N LYS A 253 -22.82 -3.84 -12.67
CA LYS A 253 -22.90 -4.20 -14.10
C LYS A 253 -24.23 -3.76 -14.73
N GLU A 254 -25.35 -3.89 -14.02
CA GLU A 254 -26.68 -3.40 -14.47
C GLU A 254 -26.68 -1.87 -14.73
N ARG A 255 -25.73 -1.15 -14.13
CA ARG A 255 -25.55 0.30 -14.25
C ARG A 255 -24.37 0.69 -15.17
N GLY A 256 -23.78 -0.29 -15.85
CA GLY A 256 -22.66 -0.09 -16.76
C GLY A 256 -21.34 0.23 -16.10
N ILE A 257 -21.19 -0.08 -14.79
CA ILE A 257 -20.00 0.20 -14.01
C ILE A 257 -19.21 -1.08 -13.79
N PRO A 258 -17.90 -1.13 -14.17
CA PRO A 258 -17.02 -2.24 -13.82
C PRO A 258 -16.83 -2.35 -12.30
N LEU A 259 -16.79 -3.57 -11.78
CA LEU A 259 -16.47 -3.81 -10.36
C LEU A 259 -15.10 -3.25 -9.98
N THR A 260 -14.12 -3.35 -10.89
CA THR A 260 -12.77 -2.84 -10.72
C THR A 260 -12.73 -1.31 -10.60
N ALA A 261 -13.53 -0.60 -11.38
CA ALA A 261 -13.65 0.86 -11.27
C ALA A 261 -14.21 1.28 -9.89
N ALA A 262 -15.28 0.61 -9.44
CA ALA A 262 -15.83 0.86 -8.12
C ALA A 262 -14.85 0.51 -7.00
N ALA A 263 -14.12 -0.60 -7.11
CA ALA A 263 -13.13 -1.00 -6.10
C ALA A 263 -11.98 0.02 -5.97
N LEU A 264 -11.50 0.58 -7.09
CA LEU A 264 -10.45 1.62 -7.09
C LEU A 264 -10.94 2.94 -6.51
N GLN A 265 -12.20 3.34 -6.75
CA GLN A 265 -12.70 4.65 -6.35
C GLN A 265 -13.36 4.66 -4.98
N PHE A 266 -13.83 3.50 -4.50
CA PHE A 266 -14.52 3.38 -3.21
C PHE A 266 -13.76 4.06 -2.05
N PRO A 267 -12.45 3.86 -1.87
CA PRO A 267 -11.74 4.44 -0.74
C PRO A 267 -11.74 5.97 -0.71
N LEU A 268 -11.77 6.62 -1.86
CA LEU A 268 -11.76 8.08 -1.98
C LEU A 268 -13.09 8.74 -1.59
N ARG A 269 -14.09 7.97 -1.21
CA ARG A 269 -15.35 8.48 -0.66
C ARG A 269 -15.14 9.08 0.73
N HIS A 270 -14.18 8.58 1.49
CA HIS A 270 -13.86 9.13 2.80
C HIS A 270 -12.79 10.23 2.69
N PRO A 271 -13.02 11.43 3.26
CA PRO A 271 -12.13 12.58 3.08
C PRO A 271 -10.74 12.42 3.72
N ALA A 272 -10.56 11.49 4.66
CA ALA A 272 -9.24 11.16 5.20
C ALA A 272 -8.33 10.46 4.17
N VAL A 273 -8.91 9.83 3.14
CA VAL A 273 -8.15 9.06 2.15
C VAL A 273 -7.61 10.00 1.08
N THR A 274 -6.30 10.13 1.03
CA THR A 274 -5.58 11.00 0.10
C THR A 274 -5.10 10.27 -1.16
N SER A 275 -4.80 8.97 -1.05
CA SER A 275 -4.32 8.16 -2.17
C SER A 275 -4.83 6.73 -2.11
N VAL A 276 -4.99 6.13 -3.29
CA VAL A 276 -5.30 4.71 -3.47
C VAL A 276 -4.08 4.03 -4.06
N LEU A 277 -3.55 3.05 -3.33
CA LEU A 277 -2.36 2.32 -3.72
C LEU A 277 -2.75 1.01 -4.43
N THR A 278 -2.41 0.92 -5.71
CA THR A 278 -2.66 -0.29 -6.50
C THR A 278 -1.35 -0.91 -6.97
N GLY A 279 -1.29 -2.23 -6.97
CA GLY A 279 -0.21 -2.98 -7.59
C GLY A 279 -0.60 -3.45 -8.99
N SER A 280 0.37 -3.45 -9.89
CA SER A 280 0.24 -3.98 -11.26
C SER A 280 1.47 -4.78 -11.63
N ARG A 281 1.33 -5.76 -12.53
CA ARG A 281 2.43 -6.60 -13.02
C ARG A 281 2.90 -6.21 -14.42
N SER A 282 2.12 -5.38 -15.12
CA SER A 282 2.43 -4.92 -16.46
C SER A 282 1.84 -3.54 -16.73
N SER A 283 2.41 -2.82 -17.72
CA SER A 283 1.87 -1.54 -18.19
C SER A 283 0.40 -1.65 -18.62
N ARG A 284 0.00 -2.80 -19.22
CA ARG A 284 -1.38 -3.04 -19.62
C ARG A 284 -2.34 -3.08 -18.43
N GLU A 285 -1.95 -3.77 -17.33
CA GLU A 285 -2.76 -3.80 -16.11
C GLU A 285 -2.85 -2.39 -15.49
N LEU A 286 -1.74 -1.66 -15.45
CA LEU A 286 -1.73 -0.30 -14.92
C LEU A 286 -2.63 0.64 -15.72
N LEU A 287 -2.54 0.63 -17.05
CA LEU A 287 -3.39 1.46 -17.91
C LEU A 287 -4.87 1.11 -17.78
N ALA A 288 -5.20 -0.18 -17.60
CA ALA A 288 -6.57 -0.60 -17.31
C ALA A 288 -7.05 -0.07 -15.94
N ASN A 289 -6.20 -0.13 -14.91
CA ASN A 289 -6.52 0.43 -13.59
C ASN A 289 -6.70 1.96 -13.66
N ILE A 290 -5.87 2.68 -14.40
CA ILE A 290 -6.01 4.13 -14.61
C ILE A 290 -7.34 4.44 -15.31
N ALA A 291 -7.68 3.73 -16.38
CA ALA A 291 -8.94 3.93 -17.10
C ALA A 291 -10.17 3.66 -16.23
N ASP A 292 -10.11 2.66 -15.35
CA ASP A 292 -11.17 2.37 -14.37
C ASP A 292 -11.20 3.40 -13.23
N PHE A 293 -10.04 3.89 -12.79
CA PHE A 293 -9.93 4.93 -11.77
C PHE A 293 -10.51 6.27 -12.23
N ASP A 294 -10.30 6.63 -13.50
CA ASP A 294 -10.77 7.90 -14.10
C ASP A 294 -12.22 7.82 -14.62
N ARG A 295 -12.83 6.62 -14.56
CA ARG A 295 -14.24 6.47 -14.99
C ARG A 295 -15.16 7.23 -14.04
N GLU A 296 -16.10 7.99 -14.61
CA GLU A 296 -17.13 8.67 -13.85
C GLU A 296 -18.10 7.64 -13.23
N ILE A 297 -18.21 7.68 -11.90
CA ILE A 297 -19.22 6.93 -11.13
C ILE A 297 -20.12 7.96 -10.44
N PRO A 298 -21.40 8.07 -10.84
CA PRO A 298 -22.34 8.99 -10.19
C PRO A 298 -22.46 8.73 -8.70
N VAL A 299 -22.56 9.79 -7.89
CA VAL A 299 -22.65 9.69 -6.44
C VAL A 299 -23.87 8.87 -5.97
N GLU A 300 -24.94 8.88 -6.74
CA GLU A 300 -26.18 8.13 -6.49
C GLU A 300 -25.92 6.61 -6.45
N ILE A 301 -24.95 6.13 -7.23
CA ILE A 301 -24.60 4.69 -7.26
C ILE A 301 -24.09 4.22 -5.89
N TRP A 302 -23.32 5.06 -5.21
CA TRP A 302 -22.84 4.74 -3.87
C TRP A 302 -23.98 4.67 -2.85
N GLN A 303 -24.94 5.60 -2.94
CA GLN A 303 -26.14 5.61 -2.09
C GLN A 303 -27.01 4.38 -2.36
N GLU A 304 -27.17 4.00 -3.63
CA GLU A 304 -27.91 2.79 -3.98
C GLU A 304 -27.24 1.51 -3.47
N LEU A 305 -25.90 1.43 -3.47
CA LEU A 305 -25.16 0.31 -2.88
C LEU A 305 -25.35 0.23 -1.36
N GLU A 306 -25.37 1.38 -0.67
CA GLU A 306 -25.65 1.49 0.77
C GLU A 306 -27.10 1.06 1.09
N ASP A 307 -28.07 1.55 0.34
CA ASP A 307 -29.50 1.21 0.52
C ASP A 307 -29.79 -0.27 0.25
N ALA A 308 -29.05 -0.86 -0.71
CA ALA A 308 -29.06 -2.29 -0.98
C ALA A 308 -28.30 -3.12 0.08
N LYS A 309 -27.63 -2.49 1.07
CA LYS A 309 -26.78 -3.12 2.09
C LYS A 309 -25.65 -3.96 1.50
N LEU A 310 -25.14 -3.56 0.35
CA LEU A 310 -24.00 -4.18 -0.30
C LEU A 310 -22.67 -3.60 0.23
N ILE A 311 -22.70 -2.35 0.68
CA ILE A 311 -21.64 -1.67 1.41
C ILE A 311 -22.22 -0.97 2.63
N GLU A 312 -21.38 -0.60 3.59
CA GLU A 312 -21.80 0.21 4.75
C GLU A 312 -22.02 1.67 4.33
N ARG A 313 -22.85 2.36 5.09
CA ARG A 313 -23.02 3.81 4.91
C ARG A 313 -21.74 4.53 5.30
N LEU A 314 -21.42 5.57 4.55
CA LEU A 314 -20.30 6.43 4.87
C LEU A 314 -20.57 7.12 6.22
N GLU A 315 -19.67 6.91 7.16
CA GLU A 315 -19.64 7.66 8.41
C GLU A 315 -18.94 9.00 8.16
N ALA A 316 -19.65 10.11 8.42
CA ALA A 316 -19.18 11.48 8.13
C ALA A 316 -18.40 12.07 9.31
#